data_44d07de19cbd67708b9bb07709472776
#
_entry.id   44d07de19cbd67708b9bb07709472776
#
_cell.length_a   1.000
_cell.length_b   1.000
_cell.length_c   1.000
_cell.angle_alpha   90.00
_cell.angle_beta   90.00
_cell.angle_gamma   90.00
#
_symmetry.space_group_name_H-M   'P 1'
#
loop_
_entity.id
_entity.type
_entity.pdbx_description
1 polymer ?
#
loop_
_entity_poly.entity_id
_entity_poly.type
_entity_poly.pdbx_seq_one_letter_code
_entity_poly.pdbx_strand_id
1 'polypeptide(L)'
;MRYLPVLLLLMLGACSTPRPILYPNDHFRTVGEAAAEEDVKACEQMAEEGGAGPEGGKTAQVAKSTVAGGAIGAASGAVGGAVVGRPGRGAKIGAAGGATAGFLRGLFRPSQPSQTYKRFVDQCLRDEGYQVTGWQ
;
A
#
# COMPACT_ATOMS: atom_id res chain seq x y z
N MET A 1 -22.84 -24.60 10.00
CA MET A 1 -21.42 -24.27 10.30
C MET A 1 -20.40 -24.92 9.36
N ARG A 2 -20.79 -25.69 8.34
CA ARG A 2 -19.85 -26.39 7.40
C ARG A 2 -19.29 -25.52 6.28
N TYR A 3 -19.84 -24.34 6.05
CA TYR A 3 -19.43 -23.42 4.95
C TYR A 3 -18.49 -22.31 5.38
N LEU A 4 -18.22 -22.17 6.69
CA LEU A 4 -17.32 -21.15 7.24
C LEU A 4 -15.86 -21.25 6.68
N PRO A 5 -15.26 -22.46 6.56
CA PRO A 5 -13.92 -22.57 6.01
C PRO A 5 -13.86 -22.29 4.50
N VAL A 6 -14.93 -22.57 3.76
CA VAL A 6 -14.99 -22.28 2.31
C VAL A 6 -15.13 -20.78 2.07
N LEU A 7 -15.89 -20.06 2.90
CA LEU A 7 -16.01 -18.61 2.84
C LEU A 7 -14.69 -17.91 3.20
N LEU A 8 -13.94 -18.46 4.15
CA LEU A 8 -12.63 -17.95 4.56
C LEU A 8 -11.57 -18.12 3.45
N LEU A 9 -11.62 -19.23 2.70
CA LEU A 9 -10.70 -19.49 1.57
C LEU A 9 -10.96 -18.58 0.38
N LEU A 10 -12.21 -18.17 0.14
CA LEU A 10 -12.58 -17.24 -0.95
C LEU A 10 -12.10 -15.79 -0.71
N MET A 11 -11.82 -15.42 0.54
CA MET A 11 -11.34 -14.07 0.89
C MET A 11 -9.82 -13.90 0.76
N LEU A 12 -9.04 -14.98 0.51
CA LEU A 12 -7.57 -14.91 0.38
C LEU A 12 -7.07 -14.52 -1.03
N GLY A 13 -7.96 -14.36 -2.01
CA GLY A 13 -7.59 -14.18 -3.42
C GLY A 13 -7.47 -12.76 -3.94
N ALA A 14 -7.64 -11.72 -3.12
CA ALA A 14 -7.84 -10.34 -3.61
C ALA A 14 -6.68 -9.37 -3.34
N CYS A 15 -5.44 -9.84 -3.20
CA CYS A 15 -4.27 -8.96 -3.14
C CYS A 15 -3.64 -8.86 -4.53
N SER A 16 -4.16 -7.99 -5.40
CA SER A 16 -3.45 -7.63 -6.63
C SER A 16 -2.36 -6.62 -6.30
N THR A 17 -1.10 -6.99 -6.57
CA THR A 17 0.02 -6.05 -6.53
C THR A 17 -0.13 -5.08 -7.69
N PRO A 18 -0.02 -3.76 -7.47
CA PRO A 18 -0.07 -2.78 -8.56
C PRO A 18 1.02 -3.07 -9.60
N ARG A 19 0.63 -3.10 -10.88
CA ARG A 19 1.51 -3.41 -12.01
C ARG A 19 1.66 -2.21 -12.94
N PRO A 20 2.82 -2.07 -13.63
CA PRO A 20 2.99 -1.06 -14.66
C PRO A 20 2.13 -1.39 -15.89
N ILE A 21 1.55 -0.35 -16.49
CA ILE A 21 0.80 -0.46 -17.75
C ILE A 21 1.73 -0.10 -18.88
N LEU A 22 2.02 -1.07 -19.75
CA LEU A 22 2.87 -0.88 -20.90
C LEU A 22 2.07 -0.39 -22.12
N TYR A 23 2.61 0.60 -22.83
CA TYR A 23 2.07 1.03 -24.12
C TYR A 23 2.47 0.02 -25.19
N PRO A 24 1.55 -0.40 -26.08
CA PRO A 24 1.84 -1.36 -27.14
C PRO A 24 2.64 -0.70 -28.29
N ASN A 25 3.90 -0.35 -28.00
CA ASN A 25 4.85 0.16 -28.99
C ASN A 25 5.37 -0.97 -29.90
N ASP A 26 6.23 -0.62 -30.86
CA ASP A 26 6.77 -1.61 -31.81
C ASP A 26 7.63 -2.66 -31.10
N HIS A 27 8.36 -2.28 -30.05
CA HIS A 27 9.14 -3.22 -29.25
C HIS A 27 8.23 -4.25 -28.57
N PHE A 28 7.19 -3.80 -27.85
CA PHE A 28 6.21 -4.66 -27.20
C PHE A 28 5.55 -5.64 -28.17
N ARG A 29 5.20 -5.16 -29.38
CA ARG A 29 4.58 -6.01 -30.42
C ARG A 29 5.54 -7.05 -30.98
N THR A 30 6.83 -6.76 -31.00
CA THR A 30 7.87 -7.66 -31.51
C THR A 30 8.20 -8.75 -30.51
N VAL A 31 8.35 -8.41 -29.21
CA VAL A 31 8.72 -9.38 -28.16
C VAL A 31 7.52 -10.19 -27.67
N GLY A 32 6.32 -9.59 -27.70
CA GLY A 32 5.07 -10.20 -27.27
C GLY A 32 4.81 -10.06 -25.77
N GLU A 33 3.55 -10.29 -25.37
CA GLU A 33 3.07 -10.07 -24.00
C GLU A 33 3.79 -10.95 -22.96
N ALA A 34 4.08 -12.21 -23.30
CA ALA A 34 4.74 -13.14 -22.37
C ALA A 34 6.17 -12.70 -22.01
N ALA A 35 6.95 -12.25 -23.01
CA ALA A 35 8.29 -11.73 -22.77
C ALA A 35 8.24 -10.41 -22.00
N ALA A 36 7.32 -9.52 -22.34
CA ALA A 36 7.12 -8.27 -21.64
C ALA A 36 6.76 -8.48 -20.14
N GLU A 37 5.98 -9.51 -19.81
CA GLU A 37 5.71 -9.87 -18.40
C GLU A 37 6.95 -10.38 -17.66
N GLU A 38 7.84 -11.11 -18.33
CA GLU A 38 9.11 -11.55 -17.75
C GLU A 38 10.05 -10.37 -17.49
N ASP A 39 10.15 -9.44 -18.42
CA ASP A 39 10.96 -8.21 -18.29
C ASP A 39 10.42 -7.31 -17.18
N VAL A 40 9.10 -7.18 -17.05
CA VAL A 40 8.48 -6.47 -15.91
C VAL A 40 8.90 -7.11 -14.59
N LYS A 41 8.81 -8.44 -14.45
CA LYS A 41 9.20 -9.14 -13.23
C LYS A 41 10.69 -8.99 -12.93
N ALA A 42 11.54 -9.02 -13.94
CA ALA A 42 12.98 -8.80 -13.78
C ALA A 42 13.28 -7.39 -13.25
N CYS A 43 12.62 -6.36 -13.81
CA CYS A 43 12.74 -4.98 -13.35
C CYS A 43 12.20 -4.79 -11.92
N GLU A 44 11.10 -5.46 -11.56
CA GLU A 44 10.56 -5.47 -10.20
C GLU A 44 11.54 -6.10 -9.21
N GLN A 45 12.14 -7.25 -9.54
CA GLN A 45 13.15 -7.90 -8.71
C GLN A 45 14.39 -7.03 -8.52
N MET A 46 14.90 -6.42 -9.58
CA MET A 46 16.03 -5.48 -9.47
C MET A 46 15.72 -4.30 -8.57
N ALA A 47 14.48 -3.79 -8.59
CA ALA A 47 14.06 -2.72 -7.70
C ALA A 47 14.05 -3.17 -6.23
N GLU A 48 13.61 -4.40 -5.95
CA GLU A 48 13.59 -4.98 -4.60
C GLU A 48 15.01 -5.22 -4.07
N GLU A 49 15.90 -5.78 -4.89
CA GLU A 49 17.32 -5.99 -4.56
C GLU A 49 18.05 -4.67 -4.32
N GLY A 50 17.67 -3.61 -5.06
CA GLY A 50 18.15 -2.24 -4.86
C GLY A 50 17.58 -1.55 -3.61
N GLY A 51 16.76 -2.24 -2.81
CA GLY A 51 16.16 -1.70 -1.59
C GLY A 51 14.94 -0.80 -1.83
N ALA A 52 14.44 -0.74 -3.06
CA ALA A 52 13.23 0.00 -3.43
C ALA A 52 11.98 -0.90 -3.46
N GLY A 53 11.86 -1.84 -2.51
CA GLY A 53 10.75 -2.81 -2.49
C GLY A 53 9.36 -2.17 -2.50
N PRO A 54 8.34 -2.85 -3.06
CA PRO A 54 6.96 -2.36 -3.13
C PRO A 54 6.35 -2.18 -1.73
N GLU A 55 6.78 -2.98 -0.76
CA GLU A 55 6.29 -2.97 0.63
C GLU A 55 6.91 -1.86 1.50
N GLY A 56 8.01 -1.24 1.09
CA GLY A 56 8.71 -0.20 1.87
C GLY A 56 7.83 1.02 2.21
N GLY A 57 6.73 1.22 1.46
CA GLY A 57 5.73 2.25 1.75
C GLY A 57 4.62 1.80 2.71
N LYS A 58 4.27 0.50 2.77
CA LYS A 58 3.09 0.02 3.49
C LYS A 58 3.27 0.04 5.00
N THR A 59 4.36 -0.52 5.50
CA THR A 59 4.69 -0.52 6.94
C THR A 59 4.84 0.89 7.47
N ALA A 60 5.57 1.75 6.75
CA ALA A 60 5.71 3.16 7.10
C ALA A 60 4.37 3.90 7.03
N GLN A 61 3.52 3.60 6.06
CA GLN A 61 2.20 4.21 5.91
C GLN A 61 1.23 3.76 7.01
N VAL A 62 1.23 2.47 7.38
CA VAL A 62 0.44 1.95 8.50
C VAL A 62 0.90 2.59 9.80
N ALA A 63 2.19 2.64 10.07
CA ALA A 63 2.74 3.30 11.25
C ALA A 63 2.36 4.78 11.30
N LYS A 64 2.50 5.51 10.19
CA LYS A 64 2.12 6.93 10.09
C LYS A 64 0.63 7.15 10.34
N SER A 65 -0.25 6.33 9.76
CA SER A 65 -1.70 6.46 9.97
C SER A 65 -2.13 6.09 11.38
N THR A 66 -1.47 5.12 12.02
CA THR A 66 -1.70 4.73 13.42
C THR A 66 -1.31 5.87 14.38
N VAL A 67 -0.13 6.46 14.19
CA VAL A 67 0.34 7.58 15.02
C VAL A 67 -0.54 8.81 14.81
N ALA A 68 -0.86 9.16 13.56
CA ALA A 68 -1.73 10.29 13.26
C ALA A 68 -3.14 10.09 13.83
N GLY A 69 -3.72 8.88 13.70
CA GLY A 69 -5.03 8.57 14.27
C GLY A 69 -5.02 8.67 15.80
N GLY A 70 -3.96 8.18 16.44
CA GLY A 70 -3.80 8.28 17.89
C GLY A 70 -3.67 9.73 18.37
N ALA A 71 -2.89 10.55 17.67
CA ALA A 71 -2.70 11.97 18.02
C ALA A 71 -3.99 12.77 17.86
N ILE A 72 -4.69 12.61 16.75
CA ILE A 72 -5.99 13.28 16.52
C ILE A 72 -7.04 12.81 17.52
N GLY A 73 -7.09 11.49 17.78
CA GLY A 73 -8.01 10.92 18.76
C GLY A 73 -7.72 11.40 20.18
N ALA A 74 -6.44 11.53 20.57
CA ALA A 74 -6.06 12.08 21.88
C ALA A 74 -6.49 13.54 22.02
N ALA A 75 -6.25 14.36 21.01
CA ALA A 75 -6.61 15.78 21.02
C ALA A 75 -8.13 15.98 21.13
N SER A 76 -8.90 15.29 20.27
CA SER A 76 -10.38 15.39 20.29
C SER A 76 -10.97 14.79 21.57
N GLY A 77 -10.41 13.68 22.07
CA GLY A 77 -10.80 13.06 23.32
C GLY A 77 -10.49 13.94 24.55
N ALA A 78 -9.39 14.69 24.53
CA ALA A 78 -9.05 15.63 25.59
C ALA A 78 -10.10 16.77 25.67
N VAL A 79 -10.49 17.35 24.50
CA VAL A 79 -11.51 18.40 24.44
C VAL A 79 -12.84 17.87 24.96
N GLY A 80 -13.33 16.70 24.45
CA GLY A 80 -14.56 16.08 24.95
C GLY A 80 -14.52 15.73 26.42
N GLY A 81 -13.37 15.22 26.91
CA GLY A 81 -13.14 14.91 28.31
C GLY A 81 -13.11 16.13 29.22
N ALA A 82 -12.68 17.29 28.70
CA ALA A 82 -12.66 18.55 29.46
C ALA A 82 -14.07 18.99 29.85
N VAL A 83 -15.05 18.78 28.97
CA VAL A 83 -16.48 19.13 29.23
C VAL A 83 -17.01 18.38 30.45
N VAL A 84 -16.58 17.15 30.68
CA VAL A 84 -16.97 16.32 31.84
C VAL A 84 -15.94 16.35 32.96
N GLY A 85 -15.00 17.30 32.96
CA GLY A 85 -13.99 17.51 34.01
C GLY A 85 -12.90 16.43 34.09
N ARG A 86 -12.72 15.61 33.03
CA ARG A 86 -11.73 14.50 33.00
C ARG A 86 -10.93 14.45 31.70
N PRO A 87 -10.21 15.53 31.34
CA PRO A 87 -9.54 15.61 30.03
C PRO A 87 -8.49 14.50 29.81
N GLY A 88 -7.76 14.10 30.83
CA GLY A 88 -6.76 13.04 30.72
C GLY A 88 -7.35 11.64 30.43
N ARG A 89 -8.55 11.36 30.95
CA ARG A 89 -9.26 10.10 30.66
C ARG A 89 -9.81 10.09 29.22
N GLY A 90 -10.39 11.22 28.78
CA GLY A 90 -10.84 11.40 27.41
C GLY A 90 -9.71 11.27 26.40
N ALA A 91 -8.55 11.90 26.67
CA ALA A 91 -7.36 11.77 25.83
C ALA A 91 -6.88 10.33 25.67
N LYS A 92 -6.83 9.56 26.75
CA LYS A 92 -6.40 8.14 26.71
C LYS A 92 -7.35 7.27 25.90
N ILE A 93 -8.66 7.43 26.08
CA ILE A 93 -9.68 6.67 25.33
C ILE A 93 -9.65 7.07 23.85
N GLY A 94 -9.54 8.39 23.57
CA GLY A 94 -9.45 8.91 22.21
C GLY A 94 -8.18 8.47 21.49
N ALA A 95 -7.02 8.45 22.19
CA ALA A 95 -5.77 7.95 21.62
C ALA A 95 -5.87 6.47 21.24
N ALA A 96 -6.40 5.63 22.14
CA ALA A 96 -6.57 4.21 21.90
C ALA A 96 -7.52 3.95 20.73
N GLY A 97 -8.70 4.57 20.70
CA GLY A 97 -9.68 4.45 19.63
C GLY A 97 -9.17 4.97 18.28
N GLY A 98 -8.50 6.15 18.30
CA GLY A 98 -7.93 6.75 17.11
C GLY A 98 -6.74 5.96 16.55
N ALA A 99 -5.88 5.39 17.41
CA ALA A 99 -4.80 4.52 16.97
C ALA A 99 -5.35 3.24 16.31
N THR A 100 -6.36 2.61 16.91
CA THR A 100 -7.00 1.41 16.37
C THR A 100 -7.67 1.72 15.02
N ALA A 101 -8.41 2.80 14.91
CA ALA A 101 -9.05 3.21 13.66
C ALA A 101 -8.00 3.56 12.58
N GLY A 102 -6.91 4.25 12.95
CA GLY A 102 -5.79 4.58 12.07
C GLY A 102 -5.06 3.33 11.58
N PHE A 103 -4.85 2.35 12.46
CA PHE A 103 -4.24 1.06 12.12
C PHE A 103 -5.11 0.28 11.12
N LEU A 104 -6.40 0.10 11.42
CA LEU A 104 -7.32 -0.58 10.51
C LEU A 104 -7.40 0.12 9.16
N ARG A 105 -7.53 1.45 9.15
CA ARG A 105 -7.53 2.24 7.91
C ARG A 105 -6.22 2.05 7.12
N GLY A 106 -5.08 1.95 7.81
CA GLY A 106 -3.79 1.67 7.19
C GLY A 106 -3.74 0.29 6.55
N LEU A 107 -4.31 -0.73 7.19
CA LEU A 107 -4.37 -2.09 6.67
C LEU A 107 -5.27 -2.23 5.44
N PHE A 108 -6.45 -1.58 5.46
CA PHE A 108 -7.42 -1.67 4.36
C PHE A 108 -7.17 -0.67 3.24
N ARG A 109 -6.19 0.22 3.39
CA ARG A 109 -5.82 1.13 2.32
C ARG A 109 -5.06 0.37 1.23
N PRO A 110 -5.43 0.51 -0.06
CA PRO A 110 -4.69 -0.12 -1.15
C PRO A 110 -3.22 0.25 -1.06
N SER A 111 -2.35 -0.78 -1.09
CA SER A 111 -0.90 -0.57 -1.10
C SER A 111 -0.54 0.11 -2.41
N GLN A 112 -0.13 1.36 -2.35
CA GLN A 112 0.50 1.99 -3.51
C GLN A 112 2.00 1.79 -3.39
N PRO A 113 2.68 1.24 -4.40
CA PRO A 113 4.12 1.14 -4.41
C PRO A 113 4.77 2.50 -4.18
N SER A 114 5.91 2.50 -3.50
CA SER A 114 6.65 3.75 -3.25
C SER A 114 6.98 4.46 -4.57
N GLN A 115 7.08 5.78 -4.55
CA GLN A 115 7.45 6.54 -5.75
C GLN A 115 8.86 6.16 -6.24
N THR A 116 9.73 5.77 -5.32
CA THR A 116 11.08 5.29 -5.65
C THR A 116 11.02 3.97 -6.41
N TYR A 117 10.21 3.01 -5.95
CA TYR A 117 9.97 1.75 -6.64
C TYR A 117 9.42 1.97 -8.06
N LYS A 118 8.37 2.78 -8.19
CA LYS A 118 7.77 3.08 -9.49
C LYS A 118 8.79 3.68 -10.46
N ARG A 119 9.56 4.68 -10.00
CA ARG A 119 10.59 5.32 -10.83
C ARG A 119 11.69 4.35 -11.26
N PHE A 120 12.10 3.44 -10.36
CA PHE A 120 13.12 2.44 -10.68
C PHE A 120 12.61 1.49 -11.77
N VAL A 121 11.43 0.91 -11.58
CA VAL A 121 10.82 -0.02 -12.54
C VAL A 121 10.53 0.70 -13.86
N ASP A 122 10.00 1.93 -13.83
CA ASP A 122 9.75 2.74 -15.03
C ASP A 122 11.03 3.04 -15.81
N GLN A 123 12.15 3.28 -15.12
CA GLN A 123 13.44 3.53 -15.78
C GLN A 123 13.99 2.24 -16.39
N CYS A 124 13.99 1.13 -15.63
CA CYS A 124 14.42 -0.18 -16.09
C CYS A 124 13.66 -0.59 -17.37
N LEU A 125 12.33 -0.50 -17.35
CA LEU A 125 11.50 -0.85 -18.51
C LEU A 125 11.74 0.07 -19.72
N ARG A 126 12.05 1.34 -19.49
CA ARG A 126 12.44 2.25 -20.58
C ARG A 126 13.79 1.89 -21.19
N ASP A 127 14.74 1.46 -20.39
CA ASP A 127 16.05 1.02 -20.87
C ASP A 127 15.93 -0.28 -21.69
N GLU A 128 14.96 -1.14 -21.37
CA GLU A 128 14.58 -2.32 -22.17
C GLU A 128 13.76 -1.97 -23.44
N GLY A 129 13.33 -0.72 -23.61
CA GLY A 129 12.61 -0.26 -24.80
C GLY A 129 11.09 -0.18 -24.66
N TYR A 130 10.56 -0.40 -23.47
CA TYR A 130 9.12 -0.27 -23.18
C TYR A 130 8.73 1.17 -22.83
N GLN A 131 7.46 1.49 -23.05
CA GLN A 131 6.87 2.77 -22.64
C GLN A 131 5.83 2.51 -21.54
N VAL A 132 6.11 2.98 -20.33
CA VAL A 132 5.15 2.89 -19.22
C VAL A 132 4.23 4.09 -19.24
N THR A 133 2.91 3.84 -19.28
CA THR A 133 1.86 4.88 -19.30
C THR A 133 1.22 5.13 -17.95
N GLY A 134 1.32 4.18 -17.02
CA GLY A 134 0.73 4.30 -15.69
C GLY A 134 0.88 3.03 -14.84
N TRP A 135 0.20 3.03 -13.71
CA TRP A 135 0.18 1.91 -12.75
C TRP A 135 -1.26 1.63 -12.33
N GLN A 136 -1.63 0.36 -12.28
CA GLN A 136 -2.95 -0.11 -11.84
C GLN A 136 -2.88 -1.10 -10.69
#